data_0f3a73b244bbf857c9c1ab3be3a93a88
#
_entry.id   0f3a73b244bbf857c9c1ab3be3a93a88
#
_cell.length_a   1.000
_cell.length_b   1.000
_cell.length_c   1.000
_cell.angle_alpha   90.00
_cell.angle_beta   90.00
_cell.angle_gamma   90.00
#
_symmetry.space_group_name_H-M   'P 1'
#
loop_
_entity.id
_entity.type
_entity.pdbx_description
1 polymer ?
#
loop_
_entity_poly.entity_id
_entity_poly.type
_entity_poly.pdbx_seq_one_letter_code
_entity_poly.pdbx_strand_id
1 'polypeptide(L)'
;MKLVLLICTISLLSPLTAHAQEANAKKVLDMYDKGSSADKQSIVTILTAVEDGMGWANIELKKRKDTPPLYCVPDGFGLTGEQILEMLRKEIKENPSFAEESYGLVMLLTFKKAFPCNK
;
A
#
# COMPACT_ATOMS: atom_id res chain seq x y z
N MET A 1 -21.80 -19.10 59.11
CA MET A 1 -21.01 -19.39 57.90
C MET A 1 -21.70 -18.71 56.71
N LYS A 2 -21.15 -17.63 56.24
CA LYS A 2 -21.67 -16.93 55.04
C LYS A 2 -20.85 -17.36 53.86
N LEU A 3 -21.47 -18.12 52.94
CA LEU A 3 -20.90 -18.56 51.70
C LEU A 3 -20.90 -17.36 50.71
N VAL A 4 -19.73 -16.78 50.45
CA VAL A 4 -19.55 -15.73 49.47
C VAL A 4 -19.39 -16.41 48.13
N LEU A 5 -20.43 -16.35 47.29
CA LEU A 5 -20.38 -16.81 45.90
C LEU A 5 -19.57 -15.79 45.10
N LEU A 6 -18.34 -16.14 44.74
CA LEU A 6 -17.49 -15.36 43.83
C LEU A 6 -17.94 -15.65 42.41
N ILE A 7 -18.77 -14.74 41.86
CA ILE A 7 -19.17 -14.82 40.46
C ILE A 7 -17.99 -14.29 39.64
N CYS A 8 -17.25 -15.23 39.06
CA CYS A 8 -16.20 -14.94 38.08
C CYS A 8 -16.87 -14.56 36.75
N THR A 9 -17.04 -13.28 36.49
CA THR A 9 -17.47 -12.79 35.18
C THR A 9 -16.35 -12.99 34.18
N ILE A 10 -16.43 -14.07 33.43
CA ILE A 10 -15.57 -14.30 32.24
C ILE A 10 -15.99 -13.30 31.20
N SER A 11 -15.29 -12.17 31.14
CA SER A 11 -15.37 -11.23 30.03
C SER A 11 -14.88 -11.95 28.78
N LEU A 12 -15.82 -12.34 27.91
CA LEU A 12 -15.54 -12.80 26.56
C LEU A 12 -14.83 -11.67 25.79
N LEU A 13 -13.48 -11.67 25.83
CA LEU A 13 -12.68 -10.94 24.88
C LEU A 13 -12.91 -11.58 23.51
N SER A 14 -13.94 -11.11 22.81
CA SER A 14 -14.04 -11.35 21.38
C SER A 14 -12.78 -10.77 20.74
N PRO A 15 -11.95 -11.56 20.01
CA PRO A 15 -10.89 -10.99 19.23
C PRO A 15 -11.54 -10.09 18.20
N LEU A 16 -11.41 -8.77 18.39
CA LEU A 16 -11.63 -7.82 17.33
C LEU A 16 -10.57 -8.12 16.26
N THR A 17 -10.89 -9.03 15.36
CA THR A 17 -10.17 -9.14 14.10
C THR A 17 -10.47 -7.85 13.35
N ALA A 18 -9.69 -6.81 13.64
CA ALA A 18 -9.61 -5.65 12.78
C ALA A 18 -9.00 -6.16 11.47
N HIS A 19 -9.85 -6.64 10.59
CA HIS A 19 -9.51 -6.73 9.19
C HIS A 19 -9.33 -5.29 8.73
N ALA A 20 -8.08 -4.82 8.74
CA ALA A 20 -7.71 -3.65 7.98
C ALA A 20 -8.09 -3.99 6.53
N GLN A 21 -9.26 -3.51 6.10
CA GLN A 21 -9.74 -3.74 4.75
C GLN A 21 -8.81 -2.95 3.83
N GLU A 22 -7.83 -3.65 3.29
CA GLU A 22 -6.86 -3.08 2.39
C GLU A 22 -7.61 -2.44 1.23
N ALA A 23 -7.37 -1.16 1.00
CA ALA A 23 -8.03 -0.45 -0.09
C ALA A 23 -7.52 -1.01 -1.42
N ASN A 24 -8.43 -1.44 -2.29
CA ASN A 24 -8.08 -1.81 -3.65
C ASN A 24 -7.71 -0.56 -4.48
N ALA A 25 -7.02 -0.78 -5.59
CA ALA A 25 -6.51 0.31 -6.42
C ALA A 25 -7.64 1.20 -6.98
N LYS A 26 -8.78 0.61 -7.36
CA LYS A 26 -9.95 1.38 -7.80
C LYS A 26 -10.48 2.30 -6.72
N LYS A 27 -10.58 1.80 -5.48
CA LYS A 27 -11.09 2.61 -4.36
C LYS A 27 -10.18 3.81 -4.08
N VAL A 28 -8.88 3.64 -4.16
CA VAL A 28 -7.92 4.74 -4.01
C VAL A 28 -8.13 5.81 -5.08
N LEU A 29 -8.28 5.42 -6.35
CA LEU A 29 -8.58 6.35 -7.44
C LEU A 29 -9.92 7.04 -7.26
N ASP A 30 -10.98 6.30 -6.90
CA ASP A 30 -12.31 6.86 -6.66
C ASP A 30 -12.30 7.87 -5.51
N MET A 31 -11.57 7.59 -4.43
CA MET A 31 -11.43 8.52 -3.29
C MET A 31 -10.70 9.80 -3.69
N TYR A 32 -9.68 9.71 -4.54
CA TYR A 32 -9.02 10.88 -5.07
C TYR A 32 -9.92 11.69 -6.00
N ASP A 33 -10.58 11.03 -6.95
CA ASP A 33 -11.38 11.71 -7.99
C ASP A 33 -12.62 12.39 -7.42
N LYS A 34 -13.30 11.75 -6.45
CA LYS A 34 -14.58 12.20 -5.89
C LYS A 34 -14.44 12.88 -4.52
N GLY A 35 -13.26 12.82 -3.91
CA GLY A 35 -13.02 13.32 -2.58
C GLY A 35 -12.83 14.83 -2.49
N SER A 36 -12.89 15.35 -1.27
CA SER A 36 -12.55 16.72 -0.92
C SER A 36 -11.06 17.01 -1.14
N SER A 37 -10.65 18.26 -1.03
CA SER A 37 -9.22 18.62 -1.07
C SER A 37 -8.41 17.91 0.01
N ALA A 38 -9.00 17.71 1.20
CA ALA A 38 -8.35 16.99 2.30
C ALA A 38 -8.17 15.49 1.95
N ASP A 39 -9.17 14.86 1.33
CA ASP A 39 -9.09 13.46 0.89
C ASP A 39 -8.00 13.30 -0.17
N LYS A 40 -7.96 14.19 -1.15
CA LYS A 40 -6.93 14.20 -2.20
C LYS A 40 -5.53 14.31 -1.61
N GLN A 41 -5.33 15.25 -0.69
CA GLN A 41 -4.05 15.41 -0.01
C GLN A 41 -3.67 14.16 0.80
N SER A 42 -4.63 13.54 1.47
CA SER A 42 -4.41 12.31 2.23
C SER A 42 -3.99 11.15 1.31
N ILE A 43 -4.64 10.99 0.17
CA ILE A 43 -4.27 9.95 -0.82
C ILE A 43 -2.87 10.18 -1.35
N VAL A 44 -2.52 11.40 -1.77
CA VAL A 44 -1.17 11.75 -2.23
C VAL A 44 -0.13 11.41 -1.16
N THR A 45 -0.38 11.79 0.09
CA THR A 45 0.52 11.50 1.21
C THR A 45 0.70 10.01 1.43
N ILE A 46 -0.39 9.22 1.39
CA ILE A 46 -0.33 7.76 1.55
C ILE A 46 0.47 7.11 0.42
N LEU A 47 0.22 7.51 -0.82
CA LEU A 47 0.95 6.95 -1.97
C LEU A 47 2.44 7.26 -1.91
N THR A 48 2.80 8.49 -1.53
CA THR A 48 4.21 8.88 -1.31
C THR A 48 4.84 8.06 -0.19
N ALA A 49 4.15 7.86 0.93
CA ALA A 49 4.68 7.08 2.04
C ALA A 49 4.88 5.59 1.67
N VAL A 50 3.99 5.03 0.85
CA VAL A 50 4.15 3.65 0.35
C VAL A 50 5.33 3.56 -0.62
N GLU A 51 5.48 4.53 -1.50
CA GLU A 51 6.63 4.62 -2.42
C GLU A 51 7.95 4.73 -1.65
N ASP A 52 8.04 5.60 -0.65
CA ASP A 52 9.20 5.73 0.23
C ASP A 52 9.53 4.39 0.90
N GLY A 53 8.53 3.70 1.45
CA GLY A 53 8.72 2.38 2.07
C GLY A 53 9.25 1.32 1.09
N MET A 54 8.73 1.30 -0.12
CA MET A 54 9.24 0.42 -1.19
C MET A 54 10.66 0.80 -1.60
N GLY A 55 10.96 2.09 -1.66
CA GLY A 55 12.29 2.63 -1.95
C GLY A 55 13.33 2.17 -0.92
N TRP A 56 13.02 2.28 0.36
CA TRP A 56 13.90 1.80 1.44
C TRP A 56 14.10 0.29 1.39
N ALA A 57 13.02 -0.48 1.17
CA ALA A 57 13.13 -1.93 1.01
C ALA A 57 14.03 -2.29 -0.18
N ASN A 58 13.91 -1.56 -1.28
CA ASN A 58 14.71 -1.75 -2.47
C ASN A 58 16.21 -1.43 -2.25
N ILE A 59 16.51 -0.37 -1.46
CA ILE A 59 17.87 -0.03 -1.05
C ILE A 59 18.48 -1.17 -0.21
N GLU A 60 17.73 -1.73 0.73
CA GLU A 60 18.19 -2.85 1.54
C GLU A 60 18.45 -4.11 0.71
N LEU A 61 17.60 -4.39 -0.29
CA LEU A 61 17.82 -5.51 -1.22
C LEU A 61 19.09 -5.33 -2.04
N LYS A 62 19.38 -4.11 -2.51
CA LYS A 62 20.62 -3.81 -3.26
C LYS A 62 21.91 -4.08 -2.47
N LYS A 63 21.85 -4.04 -1.13
CA LYS A 63 23.01 -4.36 -0.26
C LYS A 63 23.26 -5.87 -0.17
N ARG A 64 22.31 -6.70 -0.54
CA ARG A 64 22.41 -8.16 -0.47
C ARG A 64 22.95 -8.71 -1.79
N LYS A 65 23.99 -9.55 -1.72
CA LYS A 65 24.66 -10.11 -2.91
C LYS A 65 23.77 -11.04 -3.73
N ASP A 66 22.85 -11.74 -3.07
CA ASP A 66 22.07 -12.83 -3.65
C ASP A 66 20.60 -12.48 -3.93
N THR A 67 20.20 -11.23 -3.71
CA THR A 67 18.81 -10.81 -3.89
C THR A 67 18.77 -9.60 -4.81
N PRO A 68 18.17 -9.70 -6.00
CA PRO A 68 18.03 -8.55 -6.87
C PRO A 68 17.06 -7.53 -6.28
N PRO A 69 17.23 -6.23 -6.59
CA PRO A 69 16.26 -5.22 -6.23
C PRO A 69 14.90 -5.48 -6.90
N LEU A 70 13.84 -4.97 -6.30
CA LEU A 70 12.48 -5.12 -6.83
C LEU A 70 12.29 -4.39 -8.16
N TYR A 71 12.90 -3.21 -8.29
CA TYR A 71 12.93 -2.37 -9.49
C TYR A 71 14.14 -1.45 -9.44
N CYS A 72 14.51 -0.85 -10.56
CA CYS A 72 15.72 -0.06 -10.71
C CYS A 72 15.43 1.36 -11.17
N VAL A 73 15.19 2.24 -10.20
CA VAL A 73 15.01 3.68 -10.45
C VAL A 73 16.37 4.34 -10.65
N PRO A 74 16.51 5.28 -11.60
CA PRO A 74 17.73 6.09 -11.73
C PRO A 74 18.04 6.86 -10.45
N ASP A 75 19.33 7.08 -10.17
CA ASP A 75 19.77 7.84 -9.01
C ASP A 75 19.20 9.25 -9.02
N GLY A 76 18.71 9.70 -7.86
CA GLY A 76 18.09 11.01 -7.71
C GLY A 76 16.67 11.15 -8.28
N PHE A 77 16.08 10.05 -8.77
CA PHE A 77 14.71 10.03 -9.24
C PHE A 77 13.74 9.76 -8.09
N GLY A 78 12.74 10.62 -7.93
CA GLY A 78 11.64 10.43 -6.99
C GLY A 78 10.30 10.64 -7.71
N LEU A 79 9.29 9.91 -7.29
CA LEU A 79 7.93 10.05 -7.80
C LEU A 79 7.10 10.90 -6.84
N THR A 80 6.32 11.83 -7.36
CA THR A 80 5.28 12.49 -6.56
C THR A 80 4.05 11.60 -6.45
N GLY A 81 3.22 11.80 -5.43
CA GLY A 81 1.98 11.04 -5.26
C GLY A 81 1.03 11.18 -6.44
N GLU A 82 1.01 12.35 -7.11
CA GLU A 82 0.23 12.59 -8.33
C GLU A 82 0.76 11.76 -9.52
N GLN A 83 2.07 11.67 -9.67
CA GLN A 83 2.67 10.81 -10.70
C GLN A 83 2.34 9.34 -10.45
N ILE A 84 2.37 8.90 -9.21
CA ILE A 84 1.98 7.54 -8.83
C ILE A 84 0.50 7.29 -9.16
N LEU A 85 -0.39 8.24 -8.87
CA LEU A 85 -1.81 8.18 -9.24
C LEU A 85 -2.01 7.97 -10.75
N GLU A 86 -1.32 8.74 -11.56
CA GLU A 86 -1.42 8.62 -13.02
C GLU A 86 -0.86 7.27 -13.51
N MET A 87 0.20 6.77 -12.90
CA MET A 87 0.73 5.44 -13.19
C MET A 87 -0.27 4.33 -12.84
N LEU A 88 -0.92 4.41 -11.66
CA LEU A 88 -1.97 3.47 -11.26
C LEU A 88 -3.16 3.52 -12.21
N ARG A 89 -3.60 4.72 -12.60
CA ARG A 89 -4.71 4.92 -13.53
C ARG A 89 -4.44 4.30 -14.89
N LYS A 90 -3.24 4.49 -15.40
CA LYS A 90 -2.78 3.88 -16.65
C LYS A 90 -2.76 2.35 -16.54
N GLU A 91 -2.19 1.81 -15.46
CA GLU A 91 -2.05 0.38 -15.28
C GLU A 91 -3.41 -0.33 -15.18
N ILE A 92 -4.38 0.26 -14.44
CA ILE A 92 -5.74 -0.28 -14.36
C ILE A 92 -6.47 -0.21 -15.70
N LYS A 93 -6.21 0.84 -16.49
CA LYS A 93 -6.77 0.95 -17.84
C LYS A 93 -6.25 -0.14 -18.78
N GLU A 94 -4.97 -0.48 -18.68
CA GLU A 94 -4.34 -1.53 -19.47
C GLU A 94 -4.70 -2.93 -18.96
N ASN A 95 -4.85 -3.08 -17.64
CA ASN A 95 -5.13 -4.32 -16.95
C ASN A 95 -6.32 -4.17 -15.97
N PRO A 96 -7.57 -4.22 -16.45
CA PRO A 96 -8.76 -3.92 -15.63
C PRO A 96 -8.92 -4.80 -14.38
N SER A 97 -8.37 -6.01 -14.36
CA SER A 97 -8.38 -6.89 -13.19
C SER A 97 -7.64 -6.31 -11.99
N PHE A 98 -6.67 -5.43 -12.21
CA PHE A 98 -5.93 -4.76 -11.13
C PHE A 98 -6.76 -3.73 -10.35
N ALA A 99 -7.94 -3.38 -10.85
CA ALA A 99 -8.86 -2.49 -10.14
C ALA A 99 -9.24 -3.02 -8.75
N GLU A 100 -9.39 -4.33 -8.62
CA GLU A 100 -9.80 -5.01 -7.39
C GLU A 100 -8.62 -5.49 -6.53
N GLU A 101 -7.39 -5.38 -7.04
CA GLU A 101 -6.19 -5.75 -6.31
C GLU A 101 -5.78 -4.63 -5.31
N SER A 102 -5.04 -5.03 -4.28
CA SER A 102 -4.41 -4.09 -3.35
C SER A 102 -3.62 -3.02 -4.09
N TYR A 103 -3.85 -1.75 -3.75
CA TYR A 103 -3.16 -0.64 -4.41
C TYR A 103 -1.64 -0.73 -4.24
N GLY A 104 -1.14 -1.22 -3.10
CA GLY A 104 0.29 -1.43 -2.87
C GLY A 104 0.89 -2.48 -3.80
N LEU A 105 0.16 -3.58 -4.06
CA LEU A 105 0.58 -4.58 -5.04
C LEU A 105 0.60 -3.99 -6.45
N VAL A 106 -0.44 -3.27 -6.84
CA VAL A 106 -0.50 -2.64 -8.17
C VAL A 106 0.63 -1.62 -8.34
N MET A 107 0.92 -0.80 -7.31
CA MET A 107 2.09 0.11 -7.32
C MET A 107 3.39 -0.66 -7.57
N LEU A 108 3.64 -1.74 -6.83
CA LEU A 108 4.86 -2.54 -6.99
C LEU A 108 4.99 -3.10 -8.41
N LEU A 109 3.93 -3.67 -8.94
CA LEU A 109 3.93 -4.22 -10.30
C LEU A 109 4.14 -3.13 -11.35
N THR A 110 3.52 -1.97 -11.15
CA THR A 110 3.70 -0.79 -12.01
C THR A 110 5.14 -0.30 -12.01
N PHE A 111 5.77 -0.21 -10.83
CA PHE A 111 7.18 0.20 -10.71
C PHE A 111 8.13 -0.81 -11.34
N LYS A 112 7.89 -2.11 -11.16
CA LYS A 112 8.68 -3.16 -11.82
C LYS A 112 8.61 -3.08 -13.34
N LYS A 113 7.45 -2.72 -13.89
CA LYS A 113 7.22 -2.54 -15.33
C LYS A 113 7.87 -1.26 -15.86
N ALA A 114 7.75 -0.15 -15.11
CA ALA A 114 8.28 1.15 -15.50
C ALA A 114 9.80 1.27 -15.32
N PHE A 115 10.36 0.58 -14.33
CA PHE A 115 11.77 0.65 -13.93
C PHE A 115 12.40 -0.75 -13.87
N PRO A 116 12.47 -1.47 -14.99
CA PRO A 116 13.05 -2.79 -15.00
C PRO A 116 14.55 -2.71 -14.68
N CYS A 117 15.05 -3.68 -13.89
CA CYS A 117 16.48 -3.84 -13.69
C CYS A 117 17.07 -4.54 -14.92
N ASN A 118 18.02 -3.89 -15.58
CA ASN A 118 18.80 -4.52 -16.64
C ASN A 118 19.59 -5.68 -16.04
N LYS A 119 19.52 -6.83 -16.70
CA LYS A 119 20.31 -8.02 -16.36
C LYS A 119 21.76 -7.80 -16.76
#